data_19ebb6c77098b71464988732f2fe38ab
#
_entry.id   19ebb6c77098b71464988732f2fe38ab
#
_cell.length_a   1.000
_cell.length_b   1.000
_cell.length_c   1.000
_cell.angle_alpha   90.00
_cell.angle_beta   90.00
_cell.angle_gamma   90.00
#
_symmetry.space_group_name_H-M   'P 1'
#
loop_
_entity.id
_entity.type
_entity.pdbx_description
1 polymer ?
#
loop_
_entity_poly.entity_id
_entity_poly.type
_entity_poly.pdbx_seq_one_letter_code
_entity_poly.pdbx_strand_id
1 'polypeptide(L)'
;LLSIFTQEAKIENLKFITKKNKVKDLIEFGRGFQNTPQLFILKKMVKSGDISIEAKINFSEDGSILKDYVIDGDLENVNLRLLNKDIIENIKFGFILKNNDYVIYNASSFYQDIKFKSDEIRIKEKDNTFLFNGNISTSKDDLSLKTISKIFQLDFESIKNDKIVFSSNNKFSFELSKKFKFSNMKANSKFNIESLEYPNSSLKEFFPGYKDGVKFENNVVNLDYQNGNYKISGDSKLNINEDIDSLSYSIEKKKDKIFFKTDFEVKSNALNLELLNYTKKKDVKSNLIVEGVVNKNNSVFLNKINFAESKNLIKIKNINLNSKKKLKRIDQIDIDLVNNNDQISQLNIKRKKSNYSINSKIFDGTK
;
A
#
# COMPACT_ATOMS: atom_id res chain seq x y z
N LEU A 1 -23.65 6.12 70.16
CA LEU A 1 -23.00 7.14 69.23
C LEU A 1 -21.52 6.84 68.94
N LEU A 2 -20.78 6.21 69.88
CA LEU A 2 -19.37 5.83 69.67
C LEU A 2 -19.20 4.60 68.75
N SER A 3 -20.23 3.76 68.55
CA SER A 3 -20.15 2.59 67.70
C SER A 3 -20.16 2.95 66.14
N ILE A 4 -20.53 4.17 65.81
CA ILE A 4 -20.56 4.65 64.44
C ILE A 4 -19.14 5.03 63.96
N PHE A 5 -18.21 5.30 64.89
CA PHE A 5 -16.83 5.70 64.58
C PHE A 5 -15.83 4.55 64.60
N THR A 6 -16.28 3.33 64.84
CA THR A 6 -15.40 2.13 64.87
C THR A 6 -15.42 1.31 63.60
N GLN A 7 -16.24 1.66 62.62
CA GLN A 7 -16.13 1.08 61.27
C GLN A 7 -15.02 1.77 60.53
N GLU A 8 -14.01 1.02 60.13
CA GLU A 8 -12.99 1.51 59.21
C GLU A 8 -13.67 2.04 57.97
N ALA A 9 -13.45 3.30 57.65
CA ALA A 9 -13.99 3.92 56.42
C ALA A 9 -13.38 3.20 55.20
N LYS A 10 -14.20 2.47 54.47
CA LYS A 10 -13.79 1.78 53.25
C LYS A 10 -14.17 2.64 52.05
N ILE A 11 -13.23 2.83 51.12
CA ILE A 11 -13.47 3.48 49.84
C ILE A 11 -13.98 2.41 48.87
N GLU A 12 -15.24 2.48 48.45
CA GLU A 12 -15.83 1.55 47.46
C GLU A 12 -15.51 1.99 46.01
N ASN A 13 -15.50 3.27 45.77
CA ASN A 13 -15.16 3.83 44.45
C ASN A 13 -14.50 5.21 44.59
N LEU A 14 -13.69 5.51 43.58
CA LEU A 14 -13.03 6.80 43.40
C LEU A 14 -13.32 7.31 42.00
N LYS A 15 -13.92 8.51 41.90
CA LYS A 15 -14.05 9.22 40.66
C LYS A 15 -13.01 10.34 40.61
N PHE A 16 -12.13 10.31 39.60
CA PHE A 16 -11.09 11.27 39.40
C PHE A 16 -11.32 12.01 38.09
N ILE A 17 -11.39 13.33 38.11
CA ILE A 17 -11.58 14.16 36.92
C ILE A 17 -10.45 15.16 36.86
N THR A 18 -9.70 15.15 35.77
CA THR A 18 -8.70 16.20 35.51
C THR A 18 -9.29 17.27 34.58
N LYS A 19 -8.96 18.50 34.84
CA LYS A 19 -9.04 19.53 33.80
C LYS A 19 -7.91 19.29 32.79
N LYS A 20 -7.86 20.10 31.73
CA LYS A 20 -6.80 20.04 30.71
C LYS A 20 -5.39 20.22 31.32
N ASN A 21 -4.58 19.19 31.21
CA ASN A 21 -3.20 19.13 31.74
C ASN A 21 -2.22 18.86 30.60
N LYS A 22 -0.94 19.15 30.82
CA LYS A 22 0.08 18.75 29.85
C LYS A 22 0.31 17.24 29.89
N VAL A 23 0.37 16.60 28.73
CA VAL A 23 0.63 15.15 28.61
C VAL A 23 1.92 14.78 29.32
N LYS A 24 2.97 15.60 29.23
CA LYS A 24 4.26 15.37 29.90
C LYS A 24 4.14 15.29 31.42
N ASP A 25 3.33 16.18 32.01
CA ASP A 25 3.16 16.22 33.47
C ASP A 25 2.46 14.97 33.96
N LEU A 26 1.46 14.49 33.20
CA LEU A 26 0.78 13.24 33.52
C LEU A 26 1.71 12.01 33.39
N ILE A 27 2.56 11.98 32.37
CA ILE A 27 3.57 10.92 32.24
C ILE A 27 4.56 10.95 33.41
N GLU A 28 4.99 12.12 33.86
CA GLU A 28 5.86 12.26 35.03
C GLU A 28 5.19 11.82 36.31
N PHE A 29 3.95 12.21 36.50
CA PHE A 29 3.12 11.75 37.62
C PHE A 29 3.03 10.22 37.63
N GLY A 30 2.67 9.59 36.50
CA GLY A 30 2.61 8.14 36.38
C GLY A 30 3.94 7.44 36.69
N ARG A 31 5.07 8.05 36.28
CA ARG A 31 6.40 7.53 36.62
C ARG A 31 6.75 7.59 38.10
N GLY A 32 6.14 8.49 38.84
CA GLY A 32 6.27 8.54 40.30
C GLY A 32 5.70 7.29 40.99
N PHE A 33 4.68 6.67 40.38
CA PHE A 33 4.09 5.42 40.89
C PHE A 33 4.74 4.17 40.31
N GLN A 34 5.07 4.21 39.01
CA GLN A 34 5.64 3.06 38.31
C GLN A 34 6.66 3.51 37.25
N ASN A 35 7.95 3.46 37.61
CA ASN A 35 9.02 3.89 36.71
C ASN A 35 9.38 2.79 35.71
N THR A 36 8.59 2.66 34.62
CA THR A 36 8.81 1.68 33.57
C THR A 36 9.62 2.26 32.39
N PRO A 37 10.38 1.42 31.65
CA PRO A 37 11.06 1.83 30.42
C PRO A 37 10.10 2.43 29.39
N GLN A 38 8.84 1.95 29.35
CA GLN A 38 7.82 2.44 28.42
C GLN A 38 7.45 3.90 28.68
N LEU A 39 7.18 4.26 29.95
CA LEU A 39 6.91 5.65 30.33
C LEU A 39 8.09 6.57 30.10
N PHE A 40 9.32 6.06 30.28
CA PHE A 40 10.53 6.82 29.97
C PHE A 40 10.66 7.15 28.46
N ILE A 41 10.41 6.14 27.59
CA ILE A 41 10.41 6.32 26.14
C ILE A 41 9.31 7.31 25.74
N LEU A 42 8.09 7.11 26.23
CA LEU A 42 6.94 7.96 25.93
C LEU A 42 7.22 9.44 26.31
N LYS A 43 7.80 9.68 27.49
CA LYS A 43 8.23 11.04 27.90
C LYS A 43 9.19 11.68 26.91
N LYS A 44 10.15 10.91 26.35
CA LYS A 44 11.11 11.42 25.36
C LYS A 44 10.46 11.69 24.01
N MET A 45 9.48 10.88 23.64
CA MET A 45 8.77 11.00 22.36
C MET A 45 7.79 12.16 22.36
N VAL A 46 7.00 12.36 23.42
CA VAL A 46 6.03 13.45 23.52
C VAL A 46 6.77 14.81 23.60
N LYS A 47 6.45 15.73 22.70
CA LYS A 47 7.01 17.08 22.66
C LYS A 47 6.10 18.10 23.30
N SER A 48 4.82 18.03 23.02
CA SER A 48 3.79 18.91 23.56
C SER A 48 2.43 18.19 23.51
N GLY A 49 1.43 18.81 24.07
CA GLY A 49 0.04 18.37 23.98
C GLY A 49 -0.67 18.44 25.30
N ASP A 50 -1.96 18.37 25.25
CA ASP A 50 -2.87 18.47 26.35
C ASP A 50 -3.69 17.19 26.48
N ILE A 51 -4.09 16.84 27.70
CA ILE A 51 -4.91 15.68 28.02
C ILE A 51 -5.93 16.04 29.11
N SER A 52 -7.13 15.53 28.97
CA SER A 52 -8.16 15.50 30.00
C SER A 52 -8.57 14.06 30.26
N ILE A 53 -8.80 13.69 31.51
CA ILE A 53 -9.13 12.32 31.90
C ILE A 53 -10.27 12.34 32.91
N GLU A 54 -11.22 11.43 32.73
CA GLU A 54 -12.16 11.00 33.77
C GLU A 54 -11.88 9.51 34.06
N ALA A 55 -11.61 9.19 35.32
CA ALA A 55 -11.36 7.81 35.76
C ALA A 55 -12.34 7.44 36.86
N LYS A 56 -12.96 6.27 36.71
CA LYS A 56 -13.75 5.62 37.73
C LYS A 56 -13.07 4.31 38.14
N ILE A 57 -12.66 4.22 39.39
CA ILE A 57 -11.95 3.07 39.96
C ILE A 57 -12.81 2.52 41.07
N ASN A 58 -13.12 1.23 41.02
CA ASN A 58 -13.83 0.52 42.09
C ASN A 58 -12.85 -0.32 42.89
N PHE A 59 -13.10 -0.44 44.16
CA PHE A 59 -12.29 -1.20 45.11
C PHE A 59 -13.08 -2.37 45.68
N SER A 60 -12.41 -3.48 45.91
CA SER A 60 -12.94 -4.61 46.66
C SER A 60 -12.92 -4.34 48.15
N GLU A 61 -13.54 -5.20 48.93
CA GLU A 61 -13.62 -5.08 50.41
C GLU A 61 -12.23 -5.06 51.08
N ASP A 62 -11.23 -5.69 50.49
CA ASP A 62 -9.85 -5.70 50.95
C ASP A 62 -9.02 -4.47 50.48
N GLY A 63 -9.66 -3.51 49.74
CA GLY A 63 -9.02 -2.31 49.24
C GLY A 63 -8.24 -2.52 47.96
N SER A 64 -8.29 -3.69 47.30
CA SER A 64 -7.66 -3.91 46.03
C SER A 64 -8.49 -3.29 44.88
N ILE A 65 -7.83 -2.81 43.82
CA ILE A 65 -8.51 -2.24 42.66
C ILE A 65 -9.18 -3.37 41.88
N LEU A 66 -10.49 -3.21 41.65
CA LEU A 66 -11.25 -4.11 40.78
C LEU A 66 -10.89 -3.89 39.29
N LYS A 67 -10.95 -4.98 38.53
CA LYS A 67 -10.63 -4.93 37.07
C LYS A 67 -11.70 -4.24 36.22
N ASP A 68 -12.78 -3.75 36.81
CA ASP A 68 -13.90 -3.07 36.14
C ASP A 68 -13.72 -1.54 36.06
N TYR A 69 -12.50 -1.05 36.30
CA TYR A 69 -12.20 0.37 36.14
C TYR A 69 -12.45 0.86 34.71
N VAL A 70 -12.86 2.12 34.61
CA VAL A 70 -13.05 2.82 33.33
C VAL A 70 -12.25 4.12 33.37
N ILE A 71 -11.43 4.31 32.36
CA ILE A 71 -10.73 5.58 32.14
C ILE A 71 -11.13 6.08 30.76
N ASP A 72 -11.74 7.26 30.73
CA ASP A 72 -12.12 7.97 29.52
C ASP A 72 -11.30 9.25 29.42
N GLY A 73 -10.94 9.69 28.22
CA GLY A 73 -10.18 10.92 28.09
C GLY A 73 -9.99 11.38 26.65
N ASP A 74 -9.51 12.60 26.53
CA ASP A 74 -9.20 13.24 25.27
C ASP A 74 -7.76 13.72 25.27
N LEU A 75 -7.07 13.49 24.14
CA LEU A 75 -5.80 14.11 23.82
C LEU A 75 -5.97 15.15 22.73
N GLU A 76 -5.32 16.29 22.87
CA GLU A 76 -5.36 17.39 21.92
C GLU A 76 -3.98 17.99 21.68
N ASN A 77 -3.72 18.40 20.43
CA ASN A 77 -2.50 19.12 20.03
C ASN A 77 -1.21 18.40 20.44
N VAL A 78 -1.24 17.06 20.44
CA VAL A 78 -0.06 16.28 20.82
C VAL A 78 0.90 16.20 19.64
N ASN A 79 2.16 16.54 19.89
CA ASN A 79 3.27 16.36 18.95
C ASN A 79 4.17 15.25 19.46
N LEU A 80 4.37 14.22 18.62
CA LEU A 80 5.14 13.03 18.97
C LEU A 80 6.35 12.90 18.06
N ARG A 81 7.56 12.88 18.64
CA ARG A 81 8.79 12.57 17.91
C ARG A 81 9.01 11.06 17.86
N LEU A 82 9.07 10.50 16.66
CA LEU A 82 9.40 9.11 16.45
C LEU A 82 10.91 8.82 16.66
N LEU A 83 11.28 7.55 16.75
CA LEU A 83 12.66 7.11 16.94
C LEU A 83 13.58 7.51 15.77
N ASN A 84 13.06 7.58 14.57
CA ASN A 84 13.76 8.06 13.36
C ASN A 84 13.86 9.58 13.25
N LYS A 85 13.46 10.32 14.31
CA LYS A 85 13.41 11.77 14.43
C LYS A 85 12.27 12.47 13.67
N ASP A 86 11.45 11.76 12.92
CA ASP A 86 10.24 12.33 12.33
C ASP A 86 9.22 12.73 13.41
N ILE A 87 8.35 13.66 13.07
CA ILE A 87 7.35 14.17 13.99
C ILE A 87 5.95 13.84 13.43
N ILE A 88 5.11 13.29 14.28
CA ILE A 88 3.65 13.25 14.05
C ILE A 88 3.09 14.46 14.80
N GLU A 89 2.34 15.28 14.08
CA GLU A 89 1.87 16.57 14.57
C GLU A 89 0.36 16.60 14.79
N ASN A 90 -0.05 17.47 15.72
CA ASN A 90 -1.47 17.75 15.98
C ASN A 90 -2.30 16.48 16.18
N ILE A 91 -1.74 15.51 16.88
CA ILE A 91 -2.47 14.29 17.23
C ILE A 91 -3.63 14.68 18.16
N LYS A 92 -4.82 14.29 17.76
CA LYS A 92 -6.05 14.44 18.53
C LYS A 92 -6.82 13.14 18.49
N PHE A 93 -7.32 12.67 19.64
CA PHE A 93 -8.24 11.53 19.74
C PHE A 93 -8.90 11.47 21.10
N GLY A 94 -10.07 10.86 21.17
CA GLY A 94 -10.67 10.37 22.42
C GLY A 94 -10.24 8.92 22.65
N PHE A 95 -10.19 8.51 23.91
CA PHE A 95 -9.89 7.13 24.26
C PHE A 95 -10.70 6.63 25.45
N ILE A 96 -10.99 5.34 25.44
CA ILE A 96 -11.59 4.64 26.56
C ILE A 96 -10.71 3.43 26.90
N LEU A 97 -10.36 3.29 28.16
CA LEU A 97 -9.71 2.10 28.71
C LEU A 97 -10.67 1.42 29.68
N LYS A 98 -11.03 0.17 29.38
CA LYS A 98 -11.88 -0.66 30.21
C LYS A 98 -11.40 -2.12 30.18
N ASN A 99 -11.15 -2.72 31.32
CA ASN A 99 -10.78 -4.14 31.43
C ASN A 99 -9.61 -4.55 30.54
N ASN A 100 -8.56 -3.74 30.45
CA ASN A 100 -7.40 -3.91 29.54
C ASN A 100 -7.72 -3.84 28.04
N ASP A 101 -8.92 -3.41 27.66
CA ASP A 101 -9.28 -3.05 26.30
C ASP A 101 -9.16 -1.53 26.15
N TYR A 102 -8.37 -1.08 25.19
CA TYR A 102 -8.21 0.34 24.83
C TYR A 102 -8.92 0.59 23.52
N VAL A 103 -9.80 1.58 23.50
CA VAL A 103 -10.45 2.05 22.29
C VAL A 103 -10.04 3.50 22.07
N ILE A 104 -9.42 3.77 20.93
CA ILE A 104 -9.13 5.12 20.46
C ILE A 104 -10.18 5.46 19.42
N TYR A 105 -10.82 6.62 19.53
CA TYR A 105 -11.88 7.04 18.63
C TYR A 105 -11.67 8.48 18.13
N ASN A 106 -12.22 8.79 16.95
CA ASN A 106 -12.13 10.10 16.32
C ASN A 106 -10.70 10.65 16.21
N ALA A 107 -9.75 9.76 15.90
CA ALA A 107 -8.34 10.14 15.83
C ALA A 107 -8.03 10.94 14.57
N SER A 108 -7.18 11.94 14.70
CA SER A 108 -6.57 12.66 13.60
C SER A 108 -5.15 13.08 13.93
N SER A 109 -4.31 13.17 12.90
CA SER A 109 -2.92 13.62 13.04
C SER A 109 -2.40 14.10 11.68
N PHE A 110 -1.23 14.73 11.71
CA PHE A 110 -0.46 15.03 10.51
C PHE A 110 0.90 14.34 10.56
N TYR A 111 1.31 13.78 9.45
CA TYR A 111 2.65 13.26 9.25
C TYR A 111 3.14 13.64 7.86
N GLN A 112 4.25 14.38 7.77
CA GLN A 112 4.79 14.87 6.49
C GLN A 112 3.73 15.62 5.65
N ASP A 113 2.97 16.52 6.30
CA ASP A 113 1.88 17.31 5.71
C ASP A 113 0.63 16.50 5.27
N ILE A 114 0.62 15.19 5.45
CA ILE A 114 -0.52 14.35 5.17
C ILE A 114 -1.40 14.25 6.42
N LYS A 115 -2.69 14.57 6.24
CA LYS A 115 -3.70 14.41 7.29
C LYS A 115 -4.20 12.97 7.32
N PHE A 116 -3.98 12.32 8.43
CA PHE A 116 -4.51 11.00 8.74
C PHE A 116 -5.72 11.12 9.66
N LYS A 117 -6.71 10.25 9.44
CA LYS A 117 -7.90 10.10 10.29
C LYS A 117 -8.13 8.64 10.59
N SER A 118 -8.71 8.37 11.75
CA SER A 118 -9.20 7.06 12.14
C SER A 118 -10.48 7.22 12.94
N ASP A 119 -11.50 6.45 12.58
CA ASP A 119 -12.74 6.43 13.34
C ASP A 119 -12.56 5.64 14.63
N GLU A 120 -11.86 4.50 14.54
CA GLU A 120 -11.62 3.63 15.69
C GLU A 120 -10.31 2.83 15.53
N ILE A 121 -9.54 2.76 16.62
CA ILE A 121 -8.43 1.81 16.81
C ILE A 121 -8.65 1.09 18.12
N ARG A 122 -8.69 -0.24 18.09
CA ARG A 122 -8.81 -1.09 19.27
C ARG A 122 -7.47 -1.72 19.59
N ILE A 123 -7.12 -1.69 20.88
CA ILE A 123 -5.90 -2.29 21.40
C ILE A 123 -6.32 -3.24 22.52
N LYS A 124 -6.00 -4.51 22.38
CA LYS A 124 -6.24 -5.53 23.41
C LYS A 124 -4.94 -6.03 23.96
N GLU A 125 -4.79 -5.98 25.27
CA GLU A 125 -3.67 -6.63 25.94
C GLU A 125 -3.96 -8.13 26.06
N LYS A 126 -3.03 -8.95 25.56
CA LYS A 126 -3.06 -10.40 25.69
C LYS A 126 -1.66 -10.89 26.07
N ASP A 127 -1.53 -11.47 27.25
CA ASP A 127 -0.27 -11.95 27.80
C ASP A 127 0.81 -10.86 27.81
N ASN A 128 1.84 -11.02 26.97
CA ASN A 128 2.94 -10.06 26.84
C ASN A 128 2.90 -9.26 25.54
N THR A 129 1.74 -9.20 24.89
CA THR A 129 1.55 -8.51 23.62
C THR A 129 0.32 -7.61 23.63
N PHE A 130 0.35 -6.59 22.79
CA PHE A 130 -0.80 -5.74 22.48
C PHE A 130 -1.23 -6.01 21.03
N LEU A 131 -2.48 -6.39 20.85
CA LEU A 131 -3.09 -6.58 19.54
C LEU A 131 -3.76 -5.29 19.11
N PHE A 132 -3.26 -4.68 18.05
CA PHE A 132 -3.81 -3.47 17.42
C PHE A 132 -4.68 -3.86 16.23
N ASN A 133 -5.89 -3.30 16.17
CA ASN A 133 -6.78 -3.38 15.01
C ASN A 133 -7.40 -2.01 14.78
N GLY A 134 -7.46 -1.57 13.53
CA GLY A 134 -8.06 -0.28 13.23
C GLY A 134 -8.11 0.04 11.76
N ASN A 135 -8.59 1.24 11.49
CA ASN A 135 -8.53 1.84 10.17
C ASN A 135 -7.77 3.16 10.22
N ILE A 136 -7.13 3.51 9.14
CA ILE A 136 -6.53 4.84 8.93
C ILE A 136 -6.84 5.27 7.50
N SER A 137 -7.36 6.48 7.35
CA SER A 137 -7.65 7.08 6.05
C SER A 137 -6.92 8.39 5.86
N THR A 138 -6.66 8.75 4.61
CA THR A 138 -6.27 10.09 4.20
C THR A 138 -7.39 10.71 3.38
N SER A 139 -7.64 12.00 3.56
CA SER A 139 -8.51 12.75 2.64
C SER A 139 -7.82 12.90 1.29
N LYS A 140 -8.62 13.16 0.25
CA LYS A 140 -8.13 13.57 -1.06
C LYS A 140 -7.39 14.90 -0.91
N ASP A 141 -6.11 14.92 -1.21
CA ASP A 141 -5.24 16.06 -1.04
C ASP A 141 -4.09 16.04 -2.06
N ASP A 142 -3.55 17.23 -2.36
CA ASP A 142 -2.38 17.40 -3.22
C ASP A 142 -1.11 17.06 -2.43
N LEU A 143 -0.46 15.98 -2.78
CA LEU A 143 0.77 15.54 -2.14
C LEU A 143 1.98 15.72 -3.06
N SER A 144 3.07 16.25 -2.52
CA SER A 144 4.32 16.28 -3.26
C SER A 144 4.87 14.86 -3.43
N LEU A 145 5.41 14.55 -4.61
CA LEU A 145 6.06 13.25 -4.84
C LEU A 145 7.23 13.02 -3.88
N LYS A 146 7.92 14.08 -3.46
CA LYS A 146 8.98 13.99 -2.45
C LYS A 146 8.45 13.49 -1.12
N THR A 147 7.28 13.96 -0.68
CA THR A 147 6.61 13.48 0.54
C THR A 147 6.27 12.00 0.43
N ILE A 148 5.68 11.59 -0.70
CA ILE A 148 5.29 10.19 -0.94
C ILE A 148 6.52 9.29 -1.01
N SER A 149 7.56 9.71 -1.73
CA SER A 149 8.85 9.00 -1.81
C SER A 149 9.44 8.76 -0.42
N LYS A 150 9.43 9.77 0.44
CA LYS A 150 9.95 9.66 1.82
C LYS A 150 9.14 8.67 2.67
N ILE A 151 7.80 8.70 2.57
CA ILE A 151 6.92 7.84 3.37
C ILE A 151 7.03 6.38 2.95
N PHE A 152 6.96 6.11 1.65
CA PHE A 152 6.94 4.76 1.11
C PHE A 152 8.32 4.20 0.80
N GLN A 153 9.37 5.02 0.95
CA GLN A 153 10.76 4.67 0.59
C GLN A 153 10.87 4.18 -0.86
N LEU A 154 10.11 4.82 -1.76
CA LEU A 154 10.06 4.53 -3.18
C LEU A 154 10.74 5.65 -3.96
N ASP A 155 11.40 5.27 -5.04
CA ASP A 155 11.98 6.21 -5.98
C ASP A 155 10.97 6.54 -7.08
N PHE A 156 10.64 7.82 -7.19
CA PHE A 156 9.70 8.36 -8.18
C PHE A 156 10.39 9.31 -9.17
N GLU A 157 11.73 9.25 -9.30
CA GLU A 157 12.48 10.13 -10.21
C GLU A 157 11.98 10.09 -11.66
N SER A 158 11.38 8.95 -12.06
CA SER A 158 10.82 8.79 -13.40
C SER A 158 9.41 9.37 -13.58
N ILE A 159 8.80 9.96 -12.55
CA ILE A 159 7.46 10.55 -12.65
C ILE A 159 7.61 12.05 -12.87
N LYS A 160 6.89 12.60 -13.88
CA LYS A 160 6.97 14.02 -14.22
C LYS A 160 6.18 14.94 -13.29
N ASN A 161 5.19 14.41 -12.59
CA ASN A 161 4.37 15.23 -11.71
C ASN A 161 5.15 15.71 -10.49
N ASP A 162 5.07 16.97 -10.14
CA ASP A 162 5.59 17.49 -8.87
C ASP A 162 4.66 17.13 -7.70
N LYS A 163 3.36 17.02 -8.00
CA LYS A 163 2.30 16.69 -7.04
C LYS A 163 1.35 15.66 -7.63
N ILE A 164 0.76 14.86 -6.77
CA ILE A 164 -0.31 13.94 -7.12
C ILE A 164 -1.50 14.12 -6.18
N VAL A 165 -2.70 13.99 -6.70
CA VAL A 165 -3.92 13.94 -5.90
C VAL A 165 -4.13 12.51 -5.44
N PHE A 166 -4.13 12.32 -4.13
CA PHE A 166 -4.10 11.02 -3.50
C PHE A 166 -5.11 10.94 -2.36
N SER A 167 -5.74 9.79 -2.20
CA SER A 167 -6.48 9.42 -0.99
C SER A 167 -6.29 7.94 -0.67
N SER A 168 -6.44 7.57 0.59
CA SER A 168 -6.33 6.17 0.99
C SER A 168 -7.31 5.78 2.09
N ASN A 169 -7.64 4.49 2.10
CA ASN A 169 -8.35 3.84 3.17
C ASN A 169 -7.64 2.53 3.51
N ASN A 170 -7.20 2.41 4.76
CA ASN A 170 -6.32 1.34 5.18
C ASN A 170 -6.90 0.68 6.42
N LYS A 171 -7.17 -0.62 6.36
CA LYS A 171 -7.45 -1.46 7.53
C LYS A 171 -6.16 -2.17 7.92
N PHE A 172 -5.85 -2.22 9.19
CA PHE A 172 -4.62 -2.86 9.66
C PHE A 172 -4.85 -3.67 10.91
N SER A 173 -4.00 -4.66 11.11
CA SER A 173 -3.80 -5.32 12.38
C SER A 173 -2.34 -5.71 12.56
N PHE A 174 -1.87 -5.63 13.80
CA PHE A 174 -0.53 -6.10 14.17
C PHE A 174 -0.45 -6.39 15.66
N GLU A 175 0.54 -7.16 16.05
CA GLU A 175 0.90 -7.36 17.43
C GLU A 175 2.16 -6.59 17.78
N LEU A 176 2.16 -5.97 18.96
CA LEU A 176 3.30 -5.27 19.54
C LEU A 176 3.67 -5.93 20.87
N SER A 177 4.85 -6.51 20.99
CA SER A 177 5.32 -7.04 22.25
C SER A 177 5.70 -5.92 23.25
N LYS A 178 5.75 -6.22 24.54
CA LYS A 178 6.27 -5.30 25.58
C LYS A 178 7.72 -4.87 25.35
N LYS A 179 8.46 -5.54 24.43
CA LYS A 179 9.80 -5.17 23.96
C LYS A 179 9.78 -4.37 22.65
N PHE A 180 8.62 -3.82 22.26
CA PHE A 180 8.41 -3.03 21.03
C PHE A 180 8.77 -3.77 19.72
N LYS A 181 8.59 -5.10 19.68
CA LYS A 181 8.72 -5.89 18.46
C LYS A 181 7.37 -6.06 17.80
N PHE A 182 7.28 -5.69 16.53
CA PHE A 182 6.10 -5.91 15.70
C PHE A 182 6.07 -7.34 15.16
N SER A 183 4.89 -7.95 15.16
CA SER A 183 4.61 -9.26 14.58
C SER A 183 3.18 -9.32 14.04
N ASN A 184 2.89 -10.35 13.27
CA ASN A 184 1.55 -10.63 12.72
C ASN A 184 0.91 -9.46 11.98
N MET A 185 1.76 -8.69 11.24
CA MET A 185 1.30 -7.51 10.51
C MET A 185 0.43 -7.90 9.32
N LYS A 186 -0.76 -7.32 9.27
CA LYS A 186 -1.70 -7.39 8.15
C LYS A 186 -2.16 -5.98 7.80
N ALA A 187 -2.30 -5.70 6.51
CA ALA A 187 -2.93 -4.49 6.04
C ALA A 187 -3.73 -4.78 4.77
N ASN A 188 -4.90 -4.16 4.69
CA ASN A 188 -5.73 -4.13 3.50
C ASN A 188 -5.98 -2.66 3.18
N SER A 189 -5.46 -2.21 2.05
CA SER A 189 -5.45 -0.79 1.70
C SER A 189 -6.01 -0.56 0.31
N LYS A 190 -6.78 0.51 0.17
CA LYS A 190 -7.23 1.02 -1.12
C LYS A 190 -6.70 2.44 -1.28
N PHE A 191 -5.98 2.66 -2.37
CA PHE A 191 -5.44 3.96 -2.77
C PHE A 191 -6.17 4.44 -4.01
N ASN A 192 -6.54 5.72 -4.05
CA ASN A 192 -7.06 6.38 -5.24
C ASN A 192 -6.04 7.47 -5.61
N ILE A 193 -5.52 7.41 -6.82
CA ILE A 193 -4.55 8.34 -7.38
C ILE A 193 -5.16 8.91 -8.66
N GLU A 194 -5.41 10.23 -8.72
CA GLU A 194 -6.13 10.80 -9.86
C GLU A 194 -5.33 10.74 -11.14
N SER A 195 -4.06 11.12 -11.08
CA SER A 195 -3.23 11.18 -12.26
C SER A 195 -1.76 10.99 -11.92
N LEU A 196 -1.07 10.20 -12.75
CA LEU A 196 0.38 10.04 -12.78
C LEU A 196 0.86 10.17 -14.22
N GLU A 197 1.90 10.95 -14.49
CA GLU A 197 2.52 11.04 -15.80
C GLU A 197 3.91 10.42 -15.76
N TYR A 198 4.10 9.40 -16.60
CA TYR A 198 5.35 8.65 -16.72
C TYR A 198 5.96 8.84 -18.10
N PRO A 199 7.15 9.45 -18.22
CA PRO A 199 7.85 9.57 -19.47
C PRO A 199 8.41 8.20 -19.89
N ASN A 200 8.11 7.77 -21.10
CA ASN A 200 8.64 6.51 -21.63
C ASN A 200 8.87 6.61 -23.14
N SER A 201 10.09 6.90 -23.54
CA SER A 201 10.46 7.03 -24.95
C SER A 201 10.35 5.72 -25.75
N SER A 202 10.44 4.56 -25.09
CA SER A 202 10.36 3.25 -25.76
C SER A 202 8.98 2.96 -26.37
N LEU A 203 7.94 3.68 -25.97
CA LEU A 203 6.61 3.52 -26.54
C LEU A 203 6.44 4.19 -27.90
N LYS A 204 7.36 5.06 -28.33
CA LYS A 204 7.35 5.70 -29.64
C LYS A 204 7.36 4.68 -30.81
N GLU A 205 8.03 3.55 -30.60
CA GLU A 205 8.11 2.49 -31.61
C GLU A 205 6.76 1.79 -31.83
N PHE A 206 5.90 1.81 -30.81
CA PHE A 206 4.64 1.07 -30.83
C PHE A 206 3.42 1.96 -31.10
N PHE A 207 3.43 3.21 -30.67
CA PHE A 207 2.28 4.10 -30.77
C PHE A 207 2.54 5.24 -31.75
N PRO A 208 1.93 5.23 -32.92
CA PRO A 208 2.05 6.31 -33.89
C PRO A 208 1.64 7.67 -33.29
N GLY A 209 2.47 8.69 -33.52
CA GLY A 209 2.21 10.03 -32.99
C GLY A 209 2.46 10.21 -31.51
N TYR A 210 3.06 9.22 -30.83
CA TYR A 210 3.36 9.28 -29.41
C TYR A 210 4.19 10.53 -29.04
N LYS A 211 3.65 11.33 -28.13
CA LYS A 211 4.33 12.44 -27.46
C LYS A 211 5.00 11.94 -26.18
N ASP A 212 5.82 12.70 -25.54
CA ASP A 212 6.69 12.25 -24.45
C ASP A 212 5.98 12.00 -23.11
N GLY A 213 5.18 10.94 -22.99
CA GLY A 213 4.62 10.51 -21.70
C GLY A 213 3.32 9.72 -21.81
N VAL A 214 3.11 8.84 -20.87
CA VAL A 214 1.85 8.15 -20.62
C VAL A 214 1.22 8.73 -19.36
N LYS A 215 -0.02 9.14 -19.45
CA LYS A 215 -0.76 9.61 -18.31
C LYS A 215 -1.69 8.50 -17.82
N PHE A 216 -1.48 8.08 -16.58
CA PHE A 216 -2.36 7.16 -15.88
C PHE A 216 -3.41 7.96 -15.13
N GLU A 217 -4.68 7.72 -15.38
CA GLU A 217 -5.80 8.43 -14.78
C GLU A 217 -6.70 7.50 -13.99
N ASN A 218 -7.32 8.04 -12.93
CA ASN A 218 -8.28 7.31 -12.10
C ASN A 218 -7.72 5.95 -11.60
N ASN A 219 -6.49 5.98 -11.12
CA ASN A 219 -5.84 4.76 -10.61
C ASN A 219 -6.47 4.34 -9.30
N VAL A 220 -7.01 3.13 -9.27
CA VAL A 220 -7.46 2.47 -8.05
C VAL A 220 -6.50 1.32 -7.76
N VAL A 221 -5.76 1.42 -6.67
CA VAL A 221 -4.76 0.44 -6.27
C VAL A 221 -5.20 -0.23 -4.97
N ASN A 222 -5.33 -1.54 -4.98
CA ASN A 222 -5.61 -2.34 -3.79
C ASN A 222 -4.33 -3.05 -3.35
N LEU A 223 -4.04 -3.02 -2.06
CA LEU A 223 -2.90 -3.68 -1.43
C LEU A 223 -3.39 -4.60 -0.33
N ASP A 224 -3.09 -5.88 -0.43
CA ASP A 224 -3.17 -6.85 0.65
C ASP A 224 -1.76 -7.21 1.11
N TYR A 225 -1.45 -6.93 2.37
CA TYR A 225 -0.15 -7.20 2.97
C TYR A 225 -0.29 -8.17 4.14
N GLN A 226 0.57 -9.16 4.20
CA GLN A 226 0.67 -10.06 5.34
C GLN A 226 2.13 -10.53 5.57
N ASN A 227 2.72 -10.14 6.69
CA ASN A 227 4.02 -10.64 7.15
C ASN A 227 5.12 -10.65 6.07
N GLY A 228 5.28 -9.53 5.34
CA GLY A 228 6.30 -9.38 4.30
C GLY A 228 5.91 -9.88 2.91
N ASN A 229 4.80 -10.62 2.77
CA ASN A 229 4.18 -10.91 1.48
C ASN A 229 3.16 -9.82 1.16
N TYR A 230 2.95 -9.56 -0.13
CA TYR A 230 1.91 -8.62 -0.54
C TYR A 230 1.32 -8.99 -1.89
N LYS A 231 0.07 -8.59 -2.08
CA LYS A 231 -0.61 -8.57 -3.37
C LYS A 231 -1.08 -7.16 -3.65
N ILE A 232 -0.69 -6.62 -4.79
CA ILE A 232 -1.15 -5.34 -5.31
C ILE A 232 -1.97 -5.63 -6.55
N SER A 233 -3.13 -5.02 -6.68
CA SER A 233 -3.90 -5.03 -7.92
C SER A 233 -4.43 -3.64 -8.19
N GLY A 234 -4.57 -3.29 -9.45
CA GLY A 234 -5.06 -1.97 -9.81
C GLY A 234 -5.64 -1.93 -11.20
N ASP A 235 -6.49 -0.92 -11.36
CA ASP A 235 -7.10 -0.54 -12.63
C ASP A 235 -6.78 0.93 -12.88
N SER A 236 -6.46 1.26 -14.12
CA SER A 236 -6.10 2.61 -14.55
C SER A 236 -6.60 2.87 -15.96
N LYS A 237 -6.92 4.11 -16.24
CA LYS A 237 -7.05 4.60 -17.61
C LYS A 237 -5.70 5.12 -18.08
N LEU A 238 -5.27 4.63 -19.25
CA LEU A 238 -4.04 5.05 -19.91
C LEU A 238 -4.37 6.06 -20.98
N ASN A 239 -3.93 7.29 -20.79
CA ASN A 239 -4.03 8.32 -21.80
C ASN A 239 -2.71 8.33 -22.59
N ILE A 240 -2.80 7.93 -23.86
CA ILE A 240 -1.70 7.95 -24.84
C ILE A 240 -2.18 8.82 -26.00
N ASN A 241 -1.51 9.93 -26.28
CA ASN A 241 -1.91 10.85 -27.35
C ASN A 241 -3.35 11.38 -27.28
N GLU A 242 -3.85 11.66 -26.07
CA GLU A 242 -5.23 12.10 -25.82
C GLU A 242 -6.31 10.99 -25.97
N ASP A 243 -5.93 9.81 -26.46
CA ASP A 243 -6.80 8.65 -26.55
C ASP A 243 -6.67 7.78 -25.28
N ILE A 244 -7.81 7.32 -24.76
CA ILE A 244 -7.86 6.62 -23.48
C ILE A 244 -8.11 5.13 -23.69
N ASP A 245 -7.19 4.32 -23.20
CA ASP A 245 -7.28 2.87 -23.12
C ASP A 245 -7.30 2.40 -21.65
N SER A 246 -7.43 1.10 -21.40
CA SER A 246 -7.58 0.55 -20.04
C SER A 246 -6.46 -0.41 -19.70
N LEU A 247 -5.92 -0.29 -18.50
CA LEU A 247 -4.91 -1.18 -17.94
C LEU A 247 -5.39 -1.77 -16.62
N SER A 248 -5.39 -3.10 -16.52
CA SER A 248 -5.48 -3.80 -15.24
C SER A 248 -4.18 -4.52 -14.94
N TYR A 249 -3.78 -4.55 -13.68
CA TYR A 249 -2.55 -5.24 -13.29
C TYR A 249 -2.66 -5.91 -11.93
N SER A 250 -1.85 -6.94 -11.74
CA SER A 250 -1.62 -7.53 -10.43
C SER A 250 -0.15 -7.86 -10.22
N ILE A 251 0.33 -7.63 -9.01
CA ILE A 251 1.68 -7.93 -8.56
C ILE A 251 1.57 -8.68 -7.24
N GLU A 252 2.19 -9.83 -7.13
CA GLU A 252 2.17 -10.64 -5.91
C GLU A 252 3.59 -11.01 -5.50
N LYS A 253 4.01 -10.56 -4.32
CA LYS A 253 5.28 -11.00 -3.71
C LYS A 253 5.02 -12.17 -2.79
N LYS A 254 5.66 -13.30 -3.10
CA LYS A 254 5.73 -14.49 -2.24
C LYS A 254 7.19 -14.85 -1.99
N LYS A 255 7.63 -14.70 -0.75
CA LYS A 255 9.06 -14.91 -0.39
C LYS A 255 9.98 -14.03 -1.27
N ASP A 256 10.87 -14.67 -2.02
CA ASP A 256 11.87 -14.02 -2.87
C ASP A 256 11.45 -13.85 -4.35
N LYS A 257 10.18 -14.08 -4.66
CA LYS A 257 9.65 -13.98 -6.04
C LYS A 257 8.55 -12.95 -6.12
N ILE A 258 8.54 -12.19 -7.21
CA ILE A 258 7.47 -11.25 -7.54
C ILE A 258 6.80 -11.74 -8.82
N PHE A 259 5.57 -12.19 -8.70
CA PHE A 259 4.71 -12.55 -9.81
C PHE A 259 3.98 -11.29 -10.29
N PHE A 260 3.85 -11.13 -11.59
CA PHE A 260 3.08 -10.04 -12.15
C PHE A 260 2.25 -10.48 -13.34
N LYS A 261 1.14 -9.81 -13.53
CA LYS A 261 0.26 -9.89 -14.67
C LYS A 261 -0.22 -8.51 -15.03
N THR A 262 -0.20 -8.18 -16.31
CA THR A 262 -0.83 -6.98 -16.88
C THR A 262 -1.80 -7.40 -17.95
N ASP A 263 -2.91 -6.68 -18.04
CA ASP A 263 -3.94 -6.84 -19.05
C ASP A 263 -4.24 -5.44 -19.61
N PHE A 264 -3.77 -5.18 -20.81
CA PHE A 264 -3.87 -3.89 -21.45
C PHE A 264 -4.84 -3.98 -22.65
N GLU A 265 -6.01 -3.39 -22.49
CA GLU A 265 -6.99 -3.24 -23.56
C GLU A 265 -6.66 -1.99 -24.38
N VAL A 266 -6.19 -2.17 -25.62
CA VAL A 266 -5.91 -1.11 -26.56
C VAL A 266 -7.04 -1.03 -27.56
N LYS A 267 -7.91 -0.02 -27.42
CA LYS A 267 -9.03 0.24 -28.31
C LYS A 267 -8.82 1.53 -29.08
N SER A 268 -8.66 2.61 -28.32
CA SER A 268 -8.66 3.97 -28.86
C SER A 268 -7.37 4.32 -29.60
N ASN A 269 -6.23 3.77 -29.17
CA ASN A 269 -4.95 4.02 -29.83
C ASN A 269 -4.68 3.03 -30.98
N ALA A 270 -4.02 3.52 -32.03
CA ALA A 270 -3.38 2.67 -33.03
C ALA A 270 -2.11 2.04 -32.42
N LEU A 271 -1.77 0.80 -32.81
CA LEU A 271 -0.54 0.11 -32.40
C LEU A 271 0.22 -0.37 -33.63
N ASN A 272 1.49 -0.02 -33.73
CA ASN A 272 2.37 -0.43 -34.83
C ASN A 272 3.37 -1.50 -34.38
N LEU A 273 3.42 -2.62 -35.08
CA LEU A 273 4.40 -3.68 -34.90
C LEU A 273 5.23 -3.78 -36.18
N GLU A 274 6.18 -2.86 -36.33
CA GLU A 274 6.94 -2.62 -37.57
C GLU A 274 7.62 -3.88 -38.09
N LEU A 275 8.25 -4.69 -37.19
CA LEU A 275 8.92 -5.94 -37.55
C LEU A 275 7.97 -7.00 -38.15
N LEU A 276 6.67 -6.85 -37.99
CA LEU A 276 5.66 -7.76 -38.51
C LEU A 276 4.86 -7.14 -39.64
N ASN A 277 5.21 -5.93 -40.07
CA ASN A 277 4.43 -5.14 -41.02
C ASN A 277 2.94 -5.11 -40.67
N TYR A 278 2.63 -4.92 -39.37
CA TYR A 278 1.29 -4.99 -38.84
C TYR A 278 0.94 -3.72 -38.09
N THR A 279 -0.22 -3.16 -38.39
CA THR A 279 -0.78 -2.01 -37.67
C THR A 279 -2.21 -2.32 -37.21
N LYS A 280 -2.41 -2.33 -35.91
CA LYS A 280 -3.75 -2.29 -35.32
C LYS A 280 -4.33 -0.89 -35.51
N LYS A 281 -5.46 -0.80 -36.17
CA LYS A 281 -6.13 0.49 -36.44
C LYS A 281 -6.73 1.08 -35.17
N LYS A 282 -6.86 2.41 -35.15
CA LYS A 282 -7.62 3.13 -34.12
C LYS A 282 -9.07 2.58 -34.07
N ASP A 283 -9.68 2.60 -32.88
CA ASP A 283 -11.03 2.15 -32.58
C ASP A 283 -11.31 0.66 -32.82
N VAL A 284 -10.28 -0.13 -33.08
CA VAL A 284 -10.37 -1.59 -33.10
C VAL A 284 -9.89 -2.13 -31.76
N LYS A 285 -10.71 -2.96 -31.10
CA LYS A 285 -10.36 -3.52 -29.80
C LYS A 285 -9.28 -4.59 -29.94
N SER A 286 -8.22 -4.44 -29.18
CA SER A 286 -7.19 -5.46 -28.98
C SER A 286 -6.84 -5.61 -27.51
N ASN A 287 -6.21 -6.72 -27.16
CA ASN A 287 -5.80 -7.01 -25.80
C ASN A 287 -4.35 -7.52 -25.78
N LEU A 288 -3.52 -6.95 -24.89
CA LEU A 288 -2.16 -7.37 -24.63
C LEU A 288 -2.02 -7.84 -23.19
N ILE A 289 -1.81 -9.15 -23.00
CA ILE A 289 -1.57 -9.75 -21.69
C ILE A 289 -0.10 -10.11 -21.56
N VAL A 290 0.52 -9.67 -20.44
CA VAL A 290 1.89 -10.05 -20.08
C VAL A 290 1.88 -10.65 -18.68
N GLU A 291 2.42 -11.85 -18.54
CA GLU A 291 2.52 -12.55 -17.26
C GLU A 291 3.95 -13.02 -17.02
N GLY A 292 4.45 -12.87 -15.80
CA GLY A 292 5.82 -13.27 -15.51
C GLY A 292 6.18 -13.28 -14.03
N VAL A 293 7.46 -13.57 -13.80
CA VAL A 293 8.07 -13.65 -12.47
C VAL A 293 9.42 -12.94 -12.48
N VAL A 294 9.62 -12.06 -11.51
CA VAL A 294 10.95 -11.52 -11.18
C VAL A 294 11.52 -12.31 -10.02
N ASN A 295 12.69 -12.89 -10.21
CA ASN A 295 13.40 -13.64 -9.19
C ASN A 295 14.27 -12.73 -8.32
N LYS A 296 14.72 -13.21 -7.16
CA LYS A 296 15.59 -12.49 -6.22
C LYS A 296 16.87 -11.91 -6.85
N ASN A 297 17.42 -12.57 -7.86
CA ASN A 297 18.60 -12.13 -8.61
C ASN A 297 18.26 -11.15 -9.75
N ASN A 298 17.09 -10.55 -9.76
CA ASN A 298 16.57 -9.66 -10.81
C ASN A 298 16.45 -10.30 -12.21
N SER A 299 16.61 -11.62 -12.36
CA SER A 299 16.24 -12.27 -13.61
C SER A 299 14.73 -12.29 -13.80
N VAL A 300 14.26 -12.21 -15.04
CA VAL A 300 12.83 -12.21 -15.36
C VAL A 300 12.49 -13.44 -16.19
N PHE A 301 11.43 -14.10 -15.80
CA PHE A 301 10.80 -15.15 -16.57
C PHE A 301 9.39 -14.69 -16.99
N LEU A 302 9.19 -14.44 -18.29
CA LEU A 302 7.86 -14.14 -18.83
C LEU A 302 7.22 -15.46 -19.24
N ASN A 303 6.17 -15.85 -18.52
CA ASN A 303 5.42 -17.06 -18.82
C ASN A 303 4.69 -16.92 -20.17
N LYS A 304 4.18 -15.71 -20.42
CA LYS A 304 3.30 -15.44 -21.55
C LYS A 304 3.33 -13.95 -21.91
N ILE A 305 3.41 -13.70 -23.22
CA ILE A 305 2.97 -12.46 -23.87
C ILE A 305 1.93 -12.88 -24.87
N ASN A 306 0.72 -12.30 -24.80
CA ASN A 306 -0.38 -12.61 -25.70
C ASN A 306 -1.00 -11.31 -26.20
N PHE A 307 -0.88 -11.05 -27.49
CA PHE A 307 -1.61 -9.99 -28.16
C PHE A 307 -2.71 -10.63 -29.02
N ALA A 308 -3.91 -10.11 -28.93
CA ALA A 308 -5.07 -10.57 -29.69
C ALA A 308 -5.91 -9.40 -30.19
N GLU A 309 -6.21 -9.37 -31.47
CA GLU A 309 -7.12 -8.44 -32.13
C GLU A 309 -7.94 -9.19 -33.18
N SER A 310 -9.23 -9.39 -32.95
CA SER A 310 -10.08 -10.17 -33.86
C SER A 310 -9.47 -11.54 -34.19
N LYS A 311 -9.03 -11.76 -35.43
CA LYS A 311 -8.34 -12.98 -35.88
C LYS A 311 -6.82 -12.92 -35.72
N ASN A 312 -6.26 -11.73 -35.49
CA ASN A 312 -4.84 -11.53 -35.35
C ASN A 312 -4.35 -11.95 -33.97
N LEU A 313 -3.28 -12.74 -33.93
CA LEU A 313 -2.79 -13.34 -32.72
C LEU A 313 -1.26 -13.40 -32.69
N ILE A 314 -0.67 -12.92 -31.58
CA ILE A 314 0.75 -13.13 -31.28
C ILE A 314 0.81 -13.78 -29.89
N LYS A 315 1.43 -14.95 -29.79
CA LYS A 315 1.69 -15.63 -28.51
C LYS A 315 3.17 -15.94 -28.38
N ILE A 316 3.77 -15.44 -27.32
CA ILE A 316 5.16 -15.77 -26.98
C ILE A 316 5.13 -16.40 -25.58
N LYS A 317 5.82 -17.54 -25.40
CA LYS A 317 5.83 -18.29 -24.15
C LYS A 317 7.25 -18.55 -23.67
N ASN A 318 7.39 -18.51 -22.36
CA ASN A 318 8.60 -18.91 -21.63
C ASN A 318 9.84 -18.13 -22.08
N ILE A 319 9.80 -16.81 -21.95
CA ILE A 319 10.95 -15.94 -22.25
C ILE A 319 11.78 -15.83 -20.97
N ASN A 320 13.06 -16.17 -21.07
CA ASN A 320 14.03 -15.97 -20.00
C ASN A 320 14.91 -14.75 -20.30
N LEU A 321 14.92 -13.81 -19.38
CA LEU A 321 15.84 -12.68 -19.37
C LEU A 321 16.79 -12.79 -18.18
N ASN A 322 18.06 -12.46 -18.37
CA ASN A 322 19.03 -12.43 -17.27
C ASN A 322 18.82 -11.21 -16.36
N SER A 323 19.65 -11.05 -15.32
CA SER A 323 19.60 -9.90 -14.40
C SER A 323 19.80 -8.54 -15.07
N LYS A 324 20.49 -8.51 -16.23
CA LYS A 324 20.68 -7.32 -17.08
C LYS A 324 19.56 -7.15 -18.13
N LYS A 325 18.46 -7.89 -18.00
CA LYS A 325 17.30 -7.91 -18.93
C LYS A 325 17.63 -8.32 -20.37
N LYS A 326 18.79 -8.94 -20.61
CA LYS A 326 19.15 -9.50 -21.92
C LYS A 326 18.47 -10.84 -22.12
N LEU A 327 17.97 -11.07 -23.34
CA LEU A 327 17.34 -12.32 -23.73
C LEU A 327 18.32 -13.48 -23.62
N LYS A 328 17.91 -14.55 -22.93
CA LYS A 328 18.63 -15.83 -22.85
C LYS A 328 17.95 -16.92 -23.67
N ARG A 329 16.61 -16.95 -23.63
CA ARG A 329 15.85 -18.04 -24.23
C ARG A 329 14.40 -17.64 -24.47
N ILE A 330 13.84 -18.15 -25.57
CA ILE A 330 12.39 -18.17 -25.83
C ILE A 330 12.05 -19.63 -26.17
N ASP A 331 10.96 -20.16 -25.64
CA ASP A 331 10.57 -21.54 -25.94
C ASP A 331 9.58 -21.63 -27.11
N GLN A 332 8.68 -20.63 -27.24
CA GLN A 332 7.67 -20.67 -28.31
C GLN A 332 7.28 -19.25 -28.74
N ILE A 333 7.13 -19.09 -30.06
CA ILE A 333 6.52 -17.91 -30.72
C ILE A 333 5.49 -18.44 -31.71
N ASP A 334 4.24 -17.99 -31.57
CA ASP A 334 3.18 -18.25 -32.53
C ASP A 334 2.66 -16.89 -33.03
N ILE A 335 2.69 -16.67 -34.34
CA ILE A 335 2.19 -15.48 -35.00
C ILE A 335 1.18 -15.93 -36.03
N ASP A 336 0.01 -15.32 -36.00
CA ASP A 336 -1.08 -15.49 -36.99
C ASP A 336 -1.72 -14.12 -37.20
N LEU A 337 -1.30 -13.43 -38.25
CA LEU A 337 -1.65 -12.05 -38.52
C LEU A 337 -2.05 -11.87 -39.99
N VAL A 338 -2.97 -10.94 -40.23
CA VAL A 338 -3.14 -10.31 -41.52
C VAL A 338 -2.36 -9.01 -41.49
N ASN A 339 -1.31 -8.91 -42.32
CA ASN A 339 -0.42 -7.74 -42.37
C ASN A 339 -1.07 -6.55 -43.09
N ASN A 340 -0.36 -5.41 -43.13
CA ASN A 340 -0.86 -4.19 -43.79
C ASN A 340 -1.07 -4.33 -45.33
N ASN A 341 -0.56 -5.38 -45.95
CA ASN A 341 -0.75 -5.72 -47.35
C ASN A 341 -1.85 -6.77 -47.59
N ASP A 342 -2.73 -7.00 -46.57
CA ASP A 342 -3.78 -8.03 -46.57
C ASP A 342 -3.24 -9.47 -46.76
N GLN A 343 -1.96 -9.70 -46.46
CA GLN A 343 -1.35 -11.02 -46.55
C GLN A 343 -1.42 -11.72 -45.19
N ILE A 344 -1.71 -13.01 -45.23
CA ILE A 344 -1.68 -13.85 -44.02
C ILE A 344 -0.24 -14.20 -43.68
N SER A 345 0.24 -13.77 -42.53
CA SER A 345 1.54 -14.13 -41.96
C SER A 345 1.37 -15.15 -40.86
N GLN A 346 1.83 -16.38 -41.10
CA GLN A 346 1.78 -17.48 -40.11
C GLN A 346 3.21 -17.97 -39.84
N LEU A 347 3.64 -17.82 -38.57
CA LEU A 347 4.95 -18.23 -38.11
C LEU A 347 4.82 -19.00 -36.79
N ASN A 348 5.35 -20.20 -36.71
CA ASN A 348 5.48 -20.98 -35.49
C ASN A 348 6.94 -21.32 -35.26
N ILE A 349 7.49 -20.85 -34.15
CA ILE A 349 8.84 -21.16 -33.70
C ILE A 349 8.72 -21.92 -32.40
N LYS A 350 9.29 -23.13 -32.35
CA LYS A 350 9.35 -23.97 -31.13
C LYS A 350 10.77 -24.41 -30.85
N ARG A 351 11.16 -24.27 -29.62
CA ARG A 351 12.44 -24.79 -29.15
C ARG A 351 12.37 -26.31 -29.01
N LYS A 352 13.38 -27.00 -29.60
CA LYS A 352 13.62 -28.45 -29.45
C LYS A 352 15.03 -28.65 -28.90
N LYS A 353 15.15 -28.90 -27.57
CA LYS A 353 16.46 -28.97 -26.85
C LYS A 353 17.29 -27.71 -27.05
N SER A 354 18.39 -27.77 -27.80
CA SER A 354 19.28 -26.64 -28.13
C SER A 354 18.91 -25.90 -29.41
N ASN A 355 18.03 -26.44 -30.25
CA ASN A 355 17.68 -25.94 -31.56
C ASN A 355 16.27 -25.37 -31.59
N TYR A 356 15.90 -24.69 -32.66
CA TYR A 356 14.57 -24.21 -32.94
C TYR A 356 14.00 -24.90 -34.18
N SER A 357 12.74 -25.30 -34.11
CA SER A 357 11.94 -25.71 -35.27
C SER A 357 11.13 -24.50 -35.71
N ILE A 358 11.28 -24.09 -36.96
CA ILE A 358 10.56 -22.95 -37.55
C ILE A 358 9.65 -23.50 -38.63
N ASN A 359 8.35 -23.24 -38.51
CA ASN A 359 7.35 -23.54 -39.53
C ASN A 359 6.66 -22.23 -39.92
N SER A 360 6.67 -21.91 -41.22
CA SER A 360 5.99 -20.75 -41.76
C SER A 360 5.19 -21.16 -42.99
N LYS A 361 3.96 -20.65 -43.13
CA LYS A 361 3.21 -20.78 -44.40
C LYS A 361 3.49 -19.59 -45.33
N ILE A 362 3.45 -18.40 -44.77
CA ILE A 362 3.78 -17.15 -45.45
C ILE A 362 4.34 -16.23 -44.35
N PHE A 363 5.56 -15.78 -44.49
CA PHE A 363 6.16 -14.81 -43.57
C PHE A 363 7.12 -13.92 -44.37
N ASP A 364 6.75 -12.65 -44.50
CA ASP A 364 7.63 -11.64 -45.10
C ASP A 364 8.43 -10.98 -43.96
N GLY A 365 9.69 -11.37 -43.83
CA GLY A 365 10.65 -10.81 -42.89
C GLY A 365 11.66 -9.86 -43.54
N THR A 366 11.35 -9.34 -44.71
CA THR A 366 12.24 -8.47 -45.48
C THR A 366 12.12 -7.00 -45.09
N LYS A 367 12.44 -6.67 -43.81
CA LYS A 367 12.83 -5.32 -43.40
C LYS A 367 14.00 -5.36 -42.43
#